data_e7f3721263e91467d2e9dcc6817589fa
#
_entry.id   e7f3721263e91467d2e9dcc6817589fa
#
_cell.length_a   1.000
_cell.length_b   1.000
_cell.length_c   1.000
_cell.angle_alpha   90.00
_cell.angle_beta   90.00
_cell.angle_gamma   90.00
#
_symmetry.space_group_name_H-M   'P 1'
#
loop_
_entity.id
_entity.type
_entity.pdbx_description
1 polymer ?
#
loop_
_entity_poly.entity_id
_entity_poly.type
_entity_poly.pdbx_seq_one_letter_code
_entity_poly.pdbx_strand_id
1 'polypeptide(L)'
;MRKKAIFLAACMAIALCSNAQSSSNGGYKGFIDVGYSIGVGDYEFGRFEVNTSQGYQFNPYIFLGVGAGLHFMSSYETKGMDIPLDIRDSQVDIPVFANIRCNFSKKKVSPFVDVKGGTYVTNNGGLYVNASAGCRFAINEKQAVSFSVGYASEKLEFESFDRFLSHTSMDYTRRPTKYDTEAITVKVGFEF
;
A
#
# COMPACT_ATOMS: atom_id res chain seq x y z
N MET A 1 -19.33 -15.62 0.21
CA MET A 1 -19.58 -14.33 -0.46
C MET A 1 -18.29 -13.52 -0.70
N ARG A 2 -17.30 -13.52 0.22
CA ARG A 2 -16.03 -12.76 0.10
C ARG A 2 -15.18 -13.09 -1.15
N LYS A 3 -15.06 -14.38 -1.52
CA LYS A 3 -14.26 -14.80 -2.71
C LYS A 3 -14.81 -14.26 -4.04
N LYS A 4 -16.14 -14.11 -4.17
CA LYS A 4 -16.79 -13.57 -5.38
C LYS A 4 -16.56 -12.06 -5.52
N ALA A 5 -16.52 -11.32 -4.41
CA ALA A 5 -16.25 -9.88 -4.41
C ALA A 5 -14.80 -9.58 -4.83
N ILE A 6 -13.84 -10.39 -4.38
CA ILE A 6 -12.42 -10.25 -4.76
C ILE A 6 -12.23 -10.52 -6.25
N PHE A 7 -12.90 -11.56 -6.78
CA PHE A 7 -12.85 -11.88 -8.21
C PHE A 7 -13.49 -10.78 -9.07
N LEU A 8 -14.60 -10.20 -8.61
CA LEU A 8 -15.27 -9.10 -9.30
C LEU A 8 -14.42 -7.83 -9.31
N ALA A 9 -13.74 -7.51 -8.21
CA ALA A 9 -12.81 -6.38 -8.12
C ALA A 9 -11.59 -6.56 -9.03
N ALA A 10 -11.04 -7.78 -9.10
CA ALA A 10 -9.96 -8.10 -10.02
C ALA A 10 -10.39 -8.01 -11.49
N CYS A 11 -11.59 -8.50 -11.84
CA CYS A 11 -12.14 -8.38 -13.19
C CYS A 11 -12.44 -6.92 -13.58
N MET A 12 -12.92 -6.08 -12.65
CA MET A 12 -13.10 -4.66 -12.89
C MET A 12 -11.78 -3.93 -13.12
N ALA A 13 -10.74 -4.25 -12.36
CA ALA A 13 -9.41 -3.70 -12.58
C ALA A 13 -8.86 -4.04 -13.98
N ILE A 14 -9.06 -5.27 -14.45
CA ILE A 14 -8.65 -5.72 -15.79
C ILE A 14 -9.48 -5.05 -16.89
N ALA A 15 -10.79 -4.88 -16.71
CA ALA A 15 -11.67 -4.22 -17.67
C ALA A 15 -11.36 -2.72 -17.85
N LEU A 16 -10.88 -2.05 -16.81
CA LEU A 16 -10.43 -0.65 -16.89
C LEU A 16 -9.12 -0.50 -17.68
N CYS A 17 -8.31 -1.56 -17.78
CA CYS A 17 -7.05 -1.55 -18.53
C CYS A 17 -7.23 -1.52 -20.05
N SER A 18 -8.40 -1.90 -20.58
CA SER A 18 -8.61 -2.10 -22.03
C SER A 18 -8.85 -0.83 -22.86
N ASN A 19 -9.05 0.34 -22.22
CA ASN A 19 -9.39 1.59 -22.89
C ASN A 19 -8.30 2.68 -22.86
N ALA A 20 -7.07 2.35 -22.50
CA ALA A 20 -5.98 3.32 -22.40
C ALA A 20 -5.52 3.79 -23.80
N GLN A 21 -6.15 4.86 -24.30
CA GLN A 21 -5.63 5.59 -25.47
C GLN A 21 -4.66 6.66 -25.00
N SER A 22 -3.36 6.45 -25.23
CA SER A 22 -2.31 7.39 -24.91
C SER A 22 -2.16 8.42 -26.03
N SER A 23 -2.22 9.68 -25.65
CA SER A 23 -1.77 10.80 -26.47
C SER A 23 -0.41 11.30 -25.93
N SER A 24 0.49 11.71 -26.81
CA SER A 24 1.84 12.19 -26.44
C SER A 24 1.85 13.47 -25.58
N ASN A 25 0.71 14.15 -25.41
CA ASN A 25 0.55 15.41 -24.69
C ASN A 25 -0.32 15.32 -23.43
N GLY A 26 -0.61 14.15 -22.97
CA GLY A 26 -1.48 13.90 -21.82
C GLY A 26 -2.54 12.86 -22.14
N GLY A 27 -3.09 12.19 -21.14
CA GLY A 27 -4.09 11.16 -21.34
C GLY A 27 -4.28 10.28 -20.12
N TYR A 28 -5.18 9.34 -20.24
CA TYR A 28 -5.40 8.32 -19.24
C TYR A 28 -4.17 7.42 -19.10
N LYS A 29 -3.81 7.10 -17.86
CA LYS A 29 -2.76 6.16 -17.51
C LYS A 29 -3.15 5.28 -16.34
N GLY A 30 -2.68 4.05 -16.38
CA GLY A 30 -2.80 3.10 -15.30
C GLY A 30 -1.44 2.57 -14.86
N PHE A 31 -1.35 2.24 -13.57
CA PHE A 31 -0.20 1.60 -12.96
C PHE A 31 -0.65 0.40 -12.15
N ILE A 32 0.15 -0.66 -12.18
CA ILE A 32 0.08 -1.79 -11.25
C ILE A 32 1.44 -1.90 -10.60
N ASP A 33 1.50 -1.75 -9.29
CA ASP A 33 2.71 -1.89 -8.49
C ASP A 33 2.61 -3.15 -7.63
N VAL A 34 3.62 -3.99 -7.67
CA VAL A 34 3.78 -5.15 -6.79
C VAL A 34 5.01 -4.92 -5.93
N GLY A 35 4.91 -5.13 -4.64
CA GLY A 35 6.00 -4.82 -3.73
C GLY A 35 6.00 -5.62 -2.45
N TYR A 36 7.08 -5.42 -1.72
CA TYR A 36 7.26 -5.93 -0.39
C TYR A 36 7.69 -4.79 0.53
N SER A 37 7.07 -4.75 1.71
CA SER A 37 7.34 -3.77 2.75
C SER A 37 7.84 -4.47 4.00
N ILE A 38 8.84 -3.90 4.62
CA ILE A 38 9.41 -4.35 5.87
C ILE A 38 9.17 -3.26 6.90
N GLY A 39 8.44 -3.58 7.97
CA GLY A 39 8.22 -2.69 9.09
C GLY A 39 9.55 -2.31 9.74
N VAL A 40 9.66 -1.08 10.17
CA VAL A 40 10.82 -0.52 10.88
C VAL A 40 10.36 0.11 12.18
N GLY A 41 11.25 0.16 13.18
CA GLY A 41 10.92 0.67 14.52
C GLY A 41 10.33 -0.39 15.43
N ASP A 42 9.31 -0.04 16.20
CA ASP A 42 8.77 -0.90 17.26
C ASP A 42 7.92 -2.07 16.74
N TYR A 43 7.45 -1.97 15.48
CA TYR A 43 6.56 -2.95 14.84
C TYR A 43 7.17 -3.51 13.55
N GLU A 44 8.00 -4.53 13.70
CA GLU A 44 8.65 -5.22 12.57
C GLU A 44 7.75 -6.32 12.02
N PHE A 45 7.01 -6.04 10.95
CA PHE A 45 6.21 -7.03 10.23
C PHE A 45 6.45 -6.95 8.72
N GLY A 46 6.33 -8.10 8.06
CA GLY A 46 6.41 -8.18 6.61
C GLY A 46 5.06 -7.96 5.95
N ARG A 47 5.05 -7.29 4.78
CA ARG A 47 3.84 -7.10 3.99
C ARG A 47 4.12 -7.26 2.51
N PHE A 48 3.38 -8.14 1.86
CA PHE A 48 3.30 -8.17 0.41
C PHE A 48 2.15 -7.27 -0.06
N GLU A 49 2.40 -6.43 -1.06
CA GLU A 49 1.41 -5.48 -1.55
C GLU A 49 1.26 -5.51 -3.06
N VAL A 50 0.01 -5.40 -3.51
CA VAL A 50 -0.37 -5.19 -4.90
C VAL A 50 -1.25 -3.95 -4.95
N ASN A 51 -0.81 -2.93 -5.66
CA ASN A 51 -1.52 -1.66 -5.78
C ASN A 51 -1.86 -1.39 -7.24
N THR A 52 -3.03 -0.82 -7.49
CA THR A 52 -3.37 -0.25 -8.80
C THR A 52 -3.70 1.22 -8.65
N SER A 53 -3.26 2.03 -9.60
CA SER A 53 -3.57 3.46 -9.69
C SER A 53 -4.07 3.78 -11.09
N GLN A 54 -5.16 4.52 -11.17
CA GLN A 54 -5.78 4.94 -12.42
C GLN A 54 -5.97 6.45 -12.39
N GLY A 55 -5.66 7.13 -13.49
CA GLY A 55 -5.76 8.58 -13.48
C GLY A 55 -5.38 9.22 -14.81
N TYR A 56 -4.97 10.47 -14.71
CA TYR A 56 -4.66 11.30 -15.84
C TYR A 56 -3.22 11.83 -15.79
N GLN A 57 -2.49 11.61 -16.86
CA GLN A 57 -1.20 12.20 -17.12
C GLN A 57 -1.41 13.58 -17.75
N PHE A 58 -1.19 14.65 -17.02
CA PHE A 58 -1.41 16.04 -17.51
C PHE A 58 -0.36 16.47 -18.54
N ASN A 59 0.83 16.02 -18.33
CA ASN A 59 1.98 16.27 -19.17
C ASN A 59 3.01 15.15 -18.95
N PRO A 60 4.11 15.06 -19.68
CA PRO A 60 5.08 13.98 -19.49
C PRO A 60 5.67 13.85 -18.09
N TYR A 61 5.47 14.86 -17.24
CA TYR A 61 6.09 14.93 -15.91
C TYR A 61 5.11 14.63 -14.78
N ILE A 62 3.82 14.98 -14.91
CA ILE A 62 2.87 14.98 -13.79
C ILE A 62 1.71 14.05 -14.09
N PHE A 63 1.52 13.06 -13.23
CA PHE A 63 0.34 12.20 -13.16
C PHE A 63 -0.41 12.45 -11.86
N LEU A 64 -1.74 12.44 -11.94
CA LEU A 64 -2.65 12.47 -10.81
C LEU A 64 -3.71 11.39 -10.98
N GLY A 65 -3.94 10.59 -9.96
CA GLY A 65 -4.90 9.51 -10.00
C GLY A 65 -5.42 9.09 -8.64
N VAL A 66 -6.23 8.06 -8.66
CA VAL A 66 -6.75 7.36 -7.51
C VAL A 66 -6.44 5.88 -7.64
N GLY A 67 -6.38 5.18 -6.52
CA GLY A 67 -6.04 3.77 -6.54
C GLY A 67 -6.56 3.02 -5.33
N ALA A 68 -6.40 1.72 -5.42
CA ALA A 68 -6.66 0.79 -4.33
C ALA A 68 -5.60 -0.31 -4.35
N GLY A 69 -5.44 -1.00 -3.22
CA GLY A 69 -4.48 -2.08 -3.10
C GLY A 69 -5.00 -3.27 -2.32
N LEU A 70 -4.22 -4.33 -2.35
CA LEU A 70 -4.34 -5.51 -1.49
C LEU A 70 -3.02 -5.66 -0.76
N HIS A 71 -3.05 -5.45 0.55
CA HIS A 71 -1.91 -5.57 1.43
C HIS A 71 -2.05 -6.82 2.27
N PHE A 72 -1.22 -7.81 2.01
CA PHE A 72 -1.17 -9.09 2.73
C PHE A 72 -0.20 -8.94 3.89
N MET A 73 -0.74 -8.67 5.07
CA MET A 73 0.03 -8.48 6.30
C MET A 73 0.43 -9.84 6.89
N SER A 74 1.68 -10.00 7.31
CA SER A 74 2.09 -11.12 8.14
C SER A 74 1.59 -10.92 9.57
N SER A 75 1.47 -12.03 10.30
CA SER A 75 1.19 -11.99 11.73
C SER A 75 2.33 -11.30 12.48
N TYR A 76 1.97 -10.59 13.54
CA TYR A 76 2.89 -9.94 14.45
C TYR A 76 2.52 -10.26 15.89
N GLU A 77 3.51 -10.57 16.71
CA GLU A 77 3.34 -10.83 18.14
C GLU A 77 4.54 -10.28 18.91
N THR A 78 4.28 -9.32 19.78
CA THR A 78 5.29 -8.85 20.73
C THR A 78 5.11 -9.54 22.06
N LYS A 79 6.16 -10.21 22.53
CA LYS A 79 6.16 -10.90 23.83
C LYS A 79 6.78 -10.01 24.90
N GLY A 80 6.03 -9.73 25.97
CA GLY A 80 6.60 -9.36 27.26
C GLY A 80 7.19 -10.57 27.95
N MET A 81 7.65 -10.43 29.22
CA MET A 81 8.38 -11.49 29.93
C MET A 81 7.69 -12.87 29.93
N ASP A 82 6.34 -12.93 29.89
CA ASP A 82 5.58 -14.20 29.84
C ASP A 82 4.23 -14.07 29.08
N ILE A 83 3.91 -12.93 28.47
CA ILE A 83 2.58 -12.66 27.91
C ILE A 83 2.73 -11.83 26.63
N PRO A 84 1.94 -12.14 25.57
CA PRO A 84 1.86 -11.26 24.41
C PRO A 84 1.33 -9.90 24.84
N LEU A 85 2.03 -8.83 24.47
CA LEU A 85 1.62 -7.45 24.73
C LEU A 85 0.74 -6.91 23.62
N ASP A 86 1.15 -7.15 22.39
CA ASP A 86 0.44 -6.75 21.19
C ASP A 86 0.42 -7.89 20.18
N ILE A 87 -0.77 -8.20 19.64
CA ILE A 87 -0.97 -9.25 18.67
C ILE A 87 -1.70 -8.68 17.46
N ARG A 88 -1.27 -9.11 16.28
CA ARG A 88 -2.01 -8.92 15.05
C ARG A 88 -1.94 -10.20 14.21
N ASP A 89 -3.10 -10.75 13.89
CA ASP A 89 -3.20 -11.90 13.00
C ASP A 89 -2.87 -11.52 11.56
N SER A 90 -2.45 -12.51 10.77
CA SER A 90 -2.27 -12.31 9.33
C SER A 90 -3.62 -11.97 8.70
N GLN A 91 -3.66 -10.87 7.97
CA GLN A 91 -4.89 -10.37 7.35
C GLN A 91 -4.61 -9.61 6.06
N VAL A 92 -5.69 -9.37 5.31
CA VAL A 92 -5.64 -8.57 4.09
C VAL A 92 -6.28 -7.22 4.38
N ASP A 93 -5.48 -6.16 4.22
CA ASP A 93 -5.93 -4.78 4.33
C ASP A 93 -6.07 -4.17 2.92
N ILE A 94 -7.10 -3.36 2.74
CA ILE A 94 -7.42 -2.72 1.47
C ILE A 94 -7.27 -1.20 1.64
N PRO A 95 -6.15 -0.59 1.21
CA PRO A 95 -6.04 0.86 1.12
C PRO A 95 -6.79 1.39 -0.10
N VAL A 96 -7.37 2.57 0.04
CA VAL A 96 -7.86 3.43 -1.05
C VAL A 96 -7.13 4.75 -0.93
N PHE A 97 -6.55 5.24 -2.03
CA PHE A 97 -5.65 6.37 -1.99
C PHE A 97 -5.73 7.26 -3.23
N ALA A 98 -5.37 8.53 -3.07
CA ALA A 98 -4.95 9.40 -4.16
C ALA A 98 -3.46 9.16 -4.46
N ASN A 99 -3.07 9.29 -5.71
CA ASN A 99 -1.69 9.09 -6.18
C ASN A 99 -1.22 10.27 -7.02
N ILE A 100 -0.06 10.80 -6.67
CA ILE A 100 0.65 11.81 -7.44
C ILE A 100 2.00 11.25 -7.81
N ARG A 101 2.32 11.22 -9.12
CA ARG A 101 3.64 10.82 -9.61
C ARG A 101 4.25 11.94 -10.45
N CYS A 102 5.51 12.25 -10.15
CA CYS A 102 6.29 13.24 -10.88
C CYS A 102 7.50 12.56 -11.54
N ASN A 103 7.54 12.53 -12.86
CA ASN A 103 8.66 12.05 -13.66
C ASN A 103 9.61 13.22 -13.97
N PHE A 104 10.91 13.00 -13.88
CA PHE A 104 11.91 14.07 -14.10
C PHE A 104 12.48 14.09 -15.51
N SER A 105 12.08 13.14 -16.38
CA SER A 105 12.58 13.06 -17.75
C SER A 105 11.54 12.48 -18.71
N LYS A 106 11.63 12.86 -20.00
CA LYS A 106 10.88 12.24 -21.12
C LYS A 106 11.63 11.10 -21.80
N LYS A 107 12.87 10.79 -21.37
CA LYS A 107 13.71 9.78 -21.96
C LYS A 107 13.22 8.37 -21.62
N LYS A 108 13.79 7.36 -22.31
CA LYS A 108 13.49 5.95 -22.02
C LYS A 108 13.71 5.58 -20.56
N VAL A 109 14.69 6.18 -19.90
CA VAL A 109 14.94 6.05 -18.47
C VAL A 109 14.61 7.39 -17.82
N SER A 110 13.69 7.36 -16.87
CA SER A 110 13.22 8.55 -16.18
C SER A 110 13.17 8.30 -14.67
N PRO A 111 13.94 9.03 -13.88
CA PRO A 111 13.71 9.07 -12.45
C PRO A 111 12.32 9.63 -12.14
N PHE A 112 11.72 9.18 -11.04
CA PHE A 112 10.43 9.69 -10.58
C PHE A 112 10.33 9.69 -9.06
N VAL A 113 9.40 10.49 -8.55
CA VAL A 113 8.84 10.39 -7.20
C VAL A 113 7.35 10.12 -7.30
N ASP A 114 6.86 9.34 -6.34
CA ASP A 114 5.47 8.89 -6.28
C ASP A 114 4.99 9.02 -4.83
N VAL A 115 3.84 9.66 -4.64
CA VAL A 115 3.22 9.81 -3.32
C VAL A 115 1.80 9.29 -3.39
N LYS A 116 1.47 8.37 -2.49
CA LYS A 116 0.13 7.82 -2.29
C LYS A 116 -0.35 8.24 -0.89
N GLY A 117 -1.55 8.78 -0.81
CA GLY A 117 -2.15 9.19 0.46
C GLY A 117 -3.62 8.80 0.52
N GLY A 118 -4.04 8.15 1.61
CA GLY A 118 -5.40 7.65 1.72
C GLY A 118 -5.70 6.98 3.05
N THR A 119 -6.54 5.95 3.01
CA THR A 119 -6.96 5.23 4.20
C THR A 119 -7.23 3.77 3.89
N TYR A 120 -7.09 2.90 4.89
CA TYR A 120 -7.57 1.53 4.83
C TYR A 120 -9.09 1.50 5.02
N VAL A 121 -9.80 0.75 4.17
CA VAL A 121 -11.27 0.57 4.25
C VAL A 121 -11.66 -0.74 4.93
N THR A 122 -10.68 -1.54 5.34
CA THR A 122 -10.84 -2.78 6.10
C THR A 122 -10.28 -2.62 7.51
N ASN A 123 -10.73 -3.47 8.43
CA ASN A 123 -10.16 -3.61 9.77
C ASN A 123 -10.03 -2.29 10.54
N ASN A 124 -11.13 -1.53 10.61
CA ASN A 124 -11.27 -0.22 11.28
C ASN A 124 -10.41 0.92 10.71
N GLY A 125 -9.93 0.79 9.48
CA GLY A 125 -9.34 1.83 8.66
C GLY A 125 -8.47 2.88 9.34
N GLY A 126 -7.22 2.97 8.97
CA GLY A 126 -6.29 4.00 9.43
C GLY A 126 -5.70 4.79 8.26
N LEU A 127 -4.99 5.83 8.59
CA LEU A 127 -4.25 6.63 7.61
C LEU A 127 -3.23 5.73 6.88
N TYR A 128 -3.10 5.92 5.58
CA TYR A 128 -2.08 5.32 4.72
C TYR A 128 -1.37 6.41 3.94
N VAL A 129 -0.07 6.53 4.11
CA VAL A 129 0.79 7.42 3.32
C VAL A 129 2.01 6.63 2.87
N ASN A 130 2.33 6.70 1.59
CA ASN A 130 3.53 6.09 1.04
C ASN A 130 4.21 7.08 0.10
N ALA A 131 5.47 7.40 0.35
CA ALA A 131 6.30 8.20 -0.52
C ALA A 131 7.43 7.33 -1.07
N SER A 132 7.63 7.30 -2.38
CA SER A 132 8.65 6.48 -3.02
C SER A 132 9.37 7.24 -4.12
N ALA A 133 10.61 6.85 -4.36
CA ALA A 133 11.43 7.32 -5.46
C ALA A 133 11.96 6.14 -6.26
N GLY A 134 12.11 6.30 -7.57
CA GLY A 134 12.53 5.22 -8.43
C GLY A 134 12.92 5.62 -9.83
N CYS A 135 13.10 4.61 -10.67
CA CYS A 135 13.39 4.77 -12.09
C CYS A 135 12.34 4.06 -12.93
N ARG A 136 11.84 4.75 -13.93
CA ARG A 136 10.92 4.28 -14.95
C ARG A 136 11.70 3.93 -16.20
N PHE A 137 11.44 2.77 -16.80
CA PHE A 137 12.04 2.27 -18.02
C PHE A 137 10.94 2.08 -19.06
N ALA A 138 10.87 2.98 -20.06
CA ALA A 138 9.89 2.90 -21.12
C ALA A 138 10.20 1.72 -22.05
N ILE A 139 9.24 0.81 -22.21
CA ILE A 139 9.28 -0.30 -23.18
C ILE A 139 8.87 0.22 -24.56
N ASN A 140 7.79 0.99 -24.58
CA ASN A 140 7.26 1.66 -25.75
C ASN A 140 6.59 2.99 -25.34
N GLU A 141 5.87 3.65 -26.26
CA GLU A 141 5.20 4.93 -26.00
C GLU A 141 4.11 4.86 -24.94
N LYS A 142 3.54 3.67 -24.72
CA LYS A 142 2.38 3.45 -23.83
C LYS A 142 2.74 2.69 -22.55
N GLN A 143 3.81 1.90 -22.58
CA GLN A 143 4.13 0.95 -21.53
C GLN A 143 5.51 1.21 -20.95
N ALA A 144 5.62 1.05 -19.65
CA ALA A 144 6.89 1.12 -18.96
C ALA A 144 6.91 0.18 -17.74
N VAL A 145 8.12 -0.24 -17.36
CA VAL A 145 8.38 -0.90 -16.09
C VAL A 145 9.09 0.08 -15.18
N SER A 146 8.81 0.02 -13.89
CA SER A 146 9.45 0.88 -12.90
C SER A 146 9.94 0.08 -11.71
N PHE A 147 11.00 0.57 -11.08
CA PHE A 147 11.52 0.08 -9.81
C PHE A 147 11.59 1.25 -8.84
N SER A 148 11.11 1.05 -7.63
CA SER A 148 11.12 2.12 -6.61
C SER A 148 11.37 1.57 -5.23
N VAL A 149 11.93 2.45 -4.40
CA VAL A 149 12.07 2.27 -2.95
C VAL A 149 11.31 3.40 -2.30
N GLY A 150 10.63 3.13 -1.22
CA GLY A 150 9.79 4.11 -0.55
C GLY A 150 9.71 3.88 0.95
N TYR A 151 9.01 4.80 1.57
CA TYR A 151 8.70 4.80 2.98
C TYR A 151 7.19 4.93 3.15
N ALA A 152 6.62 4.06 3.96
CA ALA A 152 5.20 4.07 4.29
C ALA A 152 5.03 4.43 5.77
N SER A 153 4.04 5.28 6.05
CA SER A 153 3.56 5.58 7.40
C SER A 153 2.07 5.29 7.45
N GLU A 154 1.66 4.49 8.40
CA GLU A 154 0.32 3.92 8.45
C GLU A 154 -0.20 3.83 9.89
N LYS A 155 -1.54 3.92 10.02
CA LYS A 155 -2.20 3.59 11.28
C LYS A 155 -2.85 2.23 11.18
N LEU A 156 -2.36 1.29 11.96
CA LEU A 156 -2.87 -0.08 12.01
C LEU A 156 -3.43 -0.39 13.38
N GLU A 157 -4.48 -1.24 13.42
CA GLU A 157 -5.08 -1.70 14.66
C GLU A 157 -4.42 -2.99 15.12
N PHE A 158 -4.01 -3.01 16.38
CA PHE A 158 -3.45 -4.16 17.09
C PHE A 158 -4.35 -4.49 18.26
N GLU A 159 -4.33 -5.72 18.69
CA GLU A 159 -4.95 -6.14 19.93
C GLU A 159 -3.92 -6.07 21.05
N SER A 160 -4.10 -5.08 21.92
CA SER A 160 -3.27 -4.88 23.11
C SER A 160 -3.90 -5.56 24.32
N PHE A 161 -3.07 -6.18 25.13
CA PHE A 161 -3.46 -6.85 26.37
C PHE A 161 -3.03 -6.01 27.58
N ASP A 162 -4.02 -5.41 28.25
CA ASP A 162 -3.79 -4.71 29.53
C ASP A 162 -3.86 -5.70 30.68
N ARG A 163 -2.82 -5.69 31.50
CA ARG A 163 -2.74 -6.50 32.71
C ARG A 163 -3.37 -5.74 33.88
N PHE A 164 -4.50 -6.23 34.40
CA PHE A 164 -5.04 -5.75 35.66
C PHE A 164 -4.65 -6.70 36.80
N LEU A 165 -3.90 -6.18 37.79
CA LEU A 165 -3.66 -6.85 39.05
C LEU A 165 -4.88 -6.66 39.95
N SER A 166 -5.79 -7.61 39.93
CA SER A 166 -6.78 -7.75 41.00
C SER A 166 -6.23 -8.65 42.11
N HIS A 167 -6.57 -8.39 43.35
CA HIS A 167 -6.05 -9.09 44.53
C HIS A 167 -6.28 -10.61 44.53
N THR A 168 -7.09 -11.16 43.63
CA THR A 168 -7.47 -12.58 43.61
C THR A 168 -7.39 -13.29 42.28
N SER A 169 -7.21 -12.58 41.15
CA SER A 169 -7.12 -13.17 39.82
C SER A 169 -6.33 -12.26 38.86
N MET A 170 -5.55 -12.87 37.97
CA MET A 170 -5.00 -12.16 36.83
C MET A 170 -6.10 -12.12 35.75
N ASP A 171 -6.64 -10.97 35.52
CA ASP A 171 -7.61 -10.75 34.44
C ASP A 171 -6.95 -9.97 33.31
N TYR A 172 -7.19 -10.39 32.07
CA TYR A 172 -6.63 -9.76 30.87
C TYR A 172 -7.75 -9.11 30.10
N THR A 173 -7.65 -7.81 29.89
CA THR A 173 -8.60 -7.12 29.01
C THR A 173 -7.95 -6.87 27.66
N ARG A 174 -8.56 -7.44 26.61
CA ARG A 174 -8.19 -7.25 25.21
C ARG A 174 -8.82 -5.96 24.71
N ARG A 175 -8.00 -5.03 24.22
CA ARG A 175 -8.46 -3.76 23.65
C ARG A 175 -7.86 -3.53 22.28
N PRO A 176 -8.70 -3.19 21.27
CA PRO A 176 -8.19 -2.74 19.99
C PRO A 176 -7.54 -1.36 20.17
N THR A 177 -6.27 -1.25 19.82
CA THR A 177 -5.50 -0.01 19.90
C THR A 177 -4.85 0.27 18.55
N LYS A 178 -4.88 1.54 18.11
CA LYS A 178 -4.27 1.96 16.85
C LYS A 178 -2.88 2.51 17.10
N TYR A 179 -1.91 1.94 16.40
CA TYR A 179 -0.52 2.39 16.44
C TYR A 179 -0.09 2.95 15.10
N ASP A 180 0.77 3.95 15.14
CA ASP A 180 1.48 4.44 13.97
C ASP A 180 2.61 3.45 13.66
N THR A 181 2.61 2.92 12.45
CA THR A 181 3.61 1.96 11.98
C THR A 181 4.33 2.51 10.76
N GLU A 182 5.57 2.17 10.63
CA GLU A 182 6.46 2.65 9.59
C GLU A 182 7.08 1.47 8.85
N ALA A 183 7.26 1.60 7.53
CA ALA A 183 7.83 0.54 6.73
C ALA A 183 8.67 1.07 5.56
N ILE A 184 9.75 0.37 5.25
CA ILE A 184 10.50 0.54 4.00
C ILE A 184 9.86 -0.37 2.95
N THR A 185 9.57 0.19 1.78
CA THR A 185 8.90 -0.52 0.67
C THR A 185 9.81 -0.64 -0.54
N VAL A 186 9.81 -1.80 -1.19
CA VAL A 186 10.47 -2.02 -2.50
C VAL A 186 9.41 -2.49 -3.47
N LYS A 187 9.30 -1.83 -4.65
CA LYS A 187 8.23 -2.09 -5.60
C LYS A 187 8.75 -2.22 -7.02
N VAL A 188 8.08 -3.09 -7.77
CA VAL A 188 8.14 -3.18 -9.23
C VAL A 188 6.78 -2.73 -9.76
N GLY A 189 6.77 -1.81 -10.70
CA GLY A 189 5.55 -1.27 -11.30
C GLY A 189 5.50 -1.52 -12.79
N PHE A 190 4.28 -1.65 -13.31
CA PHE A 190 3.97 -1.68 -14.73
C PHE A 190 3.00 -0.54 -15.05
N GLU A 191 3.35 0.25 -16.07
CA GLU A 191 2.57 1.38 -16.60
C GLU A 191 1.95 0.99 -17.94
N PHE A 192 0.67 1.34 -18.15
CA PHE A 192 -0.07 1.08 -19.41
C PHE A 192 -1.05 2.20 -19.72
#